data_c645117948bb371ee23e78158804ad8a
#
_entry.id   c645117948bb371ee23e78158804ad8a
#
_cell.length_a   1.000
_cell.length_b   1.000
_cell.length_c   1.000
_cell.angle_alpha   90.00
_cell.angle_beta   90.00
_cell.angle_gamma   90.00
#
_symmetry.space_group_name_H-M   'P 1'
#
loop_
_entity.id
_entity.type
_entity.pdbx_description
1 polymer ?
#
loop_
_entity_poly.entity_id
_entity_poly.type
_entity_poly.pdbx_seq_one_letter_code
_entity_poly.pdbx_strand_id
1 'polypeptide(L)'
;MKRDLTASNDALIDWVVPDDDPHNPFRCGNGLPECVERVEPGESVIGSRGDPKNKILCIEQGRVKLEGPHGQWLLLPAHMVFIPHSRPYRIYTSTDAVVVVSHLGAQHTVWQHEGCWAAPTSALAREMFDYALRWGRDRAADEAIANAYFYTLGLLCKDWFECSRMMWIPFGESPPLKRAIAYTRTRLDSATIELAADAAGTSVRTLRRYFQGELGMSWRRFLQELRMARAIELMTRKRMSVTQTALEVGFNSGAAFTLAFTAFTGKTPSSYTRDFLNGTLAPGNAAVNRMGSEA
;
A
#
# COMPACT_ATOMS: atom_id res chain seq x y z
N MET A 1 -6.08 14.67 -33.62
CA MET A 1 -5.27 15.62 -32.83
C MET A 1 -4.82 14.88 -31.57
N LYS A 2 -3.67 14.21 -31.63
CA LYS A 2 -3.07 13.51 -30.48
C LYS A 2 -2.49 14.57 -29.55
N ARG A 3 -3.00 14.66 -28.32
CA ARG A 3 -2.38 15.47 -27.28
C ARG A 3 -1.12 14.75 -26.82
N ASP A 4 0.01 15.41 -26.97
CA ASP A 4 1.28 15.02 -26.38
C ASP A 4 1.14 14.91 -24.86
N LEU A 5 1.24 13.70 -24.33
CA LEU A 5 1.23 13.37 -22.91
C LEU A 5 2.61 13.54 -22.24
N THR A 6 3.58 14.12 -22.94
CA THR A 6 4.96 14.23 -22.44
C THR A 6 5.27 15.51 -21.65
N ALA A 7 4.37 16.50 -21.61
CA ALA A 7 4.65 17.81 -21.00
C ALA A 7 4.15 17.97 -19.56
N SER A 8 3.54 16.96 -18.92
CA SER A 8 2.95 17.10 -17.56
C SER A 8 3.72 16.37 -16.45
N ASN A 9 4.83 15.73 -16.76
CA ASN A 9 5.54 14.90 -15.76
C ASN A 9 6.62 15.67 -14.96
N ASP A 10 7.09 16.81 -15.46
CA ASP A 10 8.20 17.54 -14.81
C ASP A 10 7.81 18.31 -13.54
N ALA A 11 6.57 18.72 -13.39
CA ALA A 11 6.13 19.48 -12.21
C ALA A 11 5.89 18.61 -10.95
N LEU A 12 5.84 17.28 -11.09
CA LEU A 12 5.68 16.32 -9.99
C LEU A 12 7.02 15.86 -9.39
N ILE A 13 8.13 16.24 -10.01
CA ILE A 13 9.47 15.67 -9.73
C ILE A 13 10.22 16.45 -8.67
N ASP A 14 9.81 17.68 -8.33
CA ASP A 14 10.52 18.54 -7.37
C ASP A 14 10.61 18.02 -5.92
N TRP A 15 9.88 16.95 -5.61
CA TRP A 15 9.84 16.40 -4.26
C TRP A 15 10.63 15.08 -4.11
N VAL A 16 11.15 14.53 -5.18
CA VAL A 16 11.91 13.27 -5.14
C VAL A 16 13.36 13.54 -4.73
N VAL A 17 13.81 12.85 -3.69
CA VAL A 17 15.23 12.86 -3.29
C VAL A 17 16.08 12.46 -4.49
N PRO A 18 17.20 13.14 -4.77
CA PRO A 18 18.09 12.76 -5.87
C PRO A 18 18.47 11.29 -5.83
N ASP A 19 18.52 10.67 -7.01
CA ASP A 19 18.85 9.25 -7.19
C ASP A 19 20.27 8.87 -6.73
N ASP A 20 21.06 9.84 -6.33
CA ASP A 20 22.51 9.73 -6.08
C ASP A 20 22.85 9.35 -4.63
N ASP A 21 21.86 9.04 -3.79
CA ASP A 21 22.18 8.54 -2.45
C ASP A 21 22.70 7.10 -2.54
N PRO A 22 24.02 6.88 -2.43
CA PRO A 22 24.60 5.54 -2.46
C PRO A 22 24.18 4.69 -1.24
N HIS A 23 23.60 5.33 -0.22
CA HIS A 23 23.15 4.70 1.02
C HIS A 23 21.63 4.41 1.03
N ASN A 24 20.93 4.65 -0.10
CA ASN A 24 19.51 4.28 -0.17
C ASN A 24 19.34 2.76 -0.03
N PRO A 25 18.87 2.25 1.13
CA PRO A 25 18.79 0.84 1.40
C PRO A 25 17.74 0.12 0.54
N PHE A 26 16.84 0.88 -0.09
CA PHE A 26 15.79 0.34 -0.96
C PHE A 26 16.20 0.32 -2.44
N ARG A 27 17.43 0.71 -2.78
CA ARG A 27 17.92 0.73 -4.16
C ARG A 27 18.76 -0.49 -4.47
N CYS A 28 18.55 -1.10 -5.64
CA CYS A 28 19.42 -2.11 -6.21
C CYS A 28 20.02 -1.58 -7.52
N GLY A 29 21.35 -1.55 -7.61
CA GLY A 29 22.07 -1.06 -8.78
C GLY A 29 21.78 -1.85 -10.05
N ASN A 30 22.05 -1.23 -11.21
CA ASN A 30 22.02 -1.91 -12.50
C ASN A 30 23.05 -3.06 -12.53
N GLY A 31 22.63 -4.20 -13.05
CA GLY A 31 23.51 -5.36 -13.24
C GLY A 31 23.67 -6.28 -12.02
N LEU A 32 23.16 -5.90 -10.85
CA LEU A 32 23.12 -6.81 -9.70
C LEU A 32 22.05 -7.89 -9.91
N PRO A 33 22.25 -9.12 -9.41
CA PRO A 33 21.23 -10.16 -9.45
C PRO A 33 20.01 -9.79 -8.58
N GLU A 34 18.92 -10.54 -8.70
CA GLU A 34 17.81 -10.46 -7.76
C GLU A 34 18.30 -10.80 -6.36
N CYS A 35 17.82 -10.09 -5.34
CA CYS A 35 18.26 -10.27 -3.97
C CYS A 35 17.15 -9.92 -2.97
N VAL A 36 17.33 -10.37 -1.73
CA VAL A 36 16.49 -10.03 -0.59
C VAL A 36 17.36 -9.53 0.55
N GLU A 37 16.92 -8.45 1.18
CA GLU A 37 17.64 -7.86 2.30
C GLU A 37 16.67 -7.45 3.40
N ARG A 38 17.13 -7.57 4.64
CA ARG A 38 16.47 -6.95 5.79
C ARG A 38 17.11 -5.61 6.07
N VAL A 39 16.28 -4.58 6.16
CA VAL A 39 16.70 -3.18 6.28
C VAL A 39 16.07 -2.56 7.52
N GLU A 40 16.90 -1.88 8.31
CA GLU A 40 16.49 -1.09 9.47
C GLU A 40 16.83 0.39 9.21
N PRO A 41 16.00 1.09 8.43
CA PRO A 41 16.36 2.41 7.91
C PRO A 41 16.33 3.52 8.97
N GLY A 42 15.83 3.24 10.18
CA GLY A 42 15.55 4.27 11.17
C GLY A 42 14.43 5.22 10.72
N GLU A 43 14.37 6.41 11.32
CA GLU A 43 13.49 7.47 10.85
C GLU A 43 14.10 8.14 9.61
N SER A 44 13.56 7.88 8.46
CA SER A 44 14.13 8.30 7.18
C SER A 44 13.06 8.71 6.18
N VAL A 45 13.46 9.57 5.26
CA VAL A 45 12.70 9.91 4.05
C VAL A 45 13.55 9.56 2.85
N ILE A 46 13.17 8.53 2.14
CA ILE A 46 13.93 7.94 1.04
C ILE A 46 13.10 8.02 -0.22
N GLY A 47 13.68 8.50 -1.30
CA GLY A 47 13.01 8.59 -2.59
C GLY A 47 13.83 8.01 -3.73
N SER A 48 13.15 7.70 -4.83
CA SER A 48 13.75 7.30 -6.08
C SER A 48 12.94 7.84 -7.25
N ARG A 49 13.60 8.26 -8.30
CA ARG A 49 12.95 8.65 -9.57
C ARG A 49 12.57 7.44 -10.41
N GLY A 50 13.14 6.30 -10.09
CA GLY A 50 12.88 5.02 -10.73
C GLY A 50 14.04 4.06 -10.52
N ASP A 51 13.74 2.84 -10.18
CA ASP A 51 14.71 1.78 -10.02
C ASP A 51 14.64 0.81 -11.21
N PRO A 52 15.74 0.17 -11.59
CA PRO A 52 15.75 -0.78 -12.70
C PRO A 52 15.01 -2.08 -12.38
N LYS A 53 14.71 -2.33 -11.12
CA LYS A 53 14.04 -3.53 -10.64
C LYS A 53 12.72 -3.24 -9.96
N ASN A 54 11.80 -4.19 -10.07
CA ASN A 54 10.63 -4.22 -9.21
C ASN A 54 11.04 -4.47 -7.77
N LYS A 55 10.26 -3.96 -6.82
CA LYS A 55 10.49 -4.21 -5.39
C LYS A 55 9.25 -4.78 -4.73
N ILE A 56 9.47 -5.69 -3.79
CA ILE A 56 8.46 -6.01 -2.80
C ILE A 56 9.02 -5.61 -1.44
N LEU A 57 8.32 -4.70 -0.75
CA LEU A 57 8.63 -4.35 0.62
C LEU A 57 7.69 -5.12 1.53
N CYS A 58 8.21 -5.92 2.45
CA CYS A 58 7.46 -6.60 3.48
C CYS A 58 7.75 -5.93 4.82
N ILE A 59 6.72 -5.40 5.49
CA ILE A 59 6.89 -4.65 6.73
C ILE A 59 6.82 -5.63 7.90
N GLU A 60 7.94 -5.83 8.59
CA GLU A 60 8.01 -6.67 9.78
C GLU A 60 7.68 -5.90 11.06
N GLN A 61 8.21 -4.70 11.18
CA GLN A 61 8.03 -3.84 12.35
C GLN A 61 7.91 -2.37 11.94
N GLY A 62 7.35 -1.55 12.81
CA GLY A 62 7.25 -0.11 12.61
C GLY A 62 6.19 0.30 11.61
N ARG A 63 6.39 1.46 10.98
CA ARG A 63 5.49 2.06 9.98
C ARG A 63 6.27 2.47 8.76
N VAL A 64 5.69 2.19 7.62
CA VAL A 64 6.18 2.68 6.34
C VAL A 64 5.05 3.42 5.63
N LYS A 65 5.27 4.67 5.27
CA LYS A 65 4.39 5.42 4.39
C LYS A 65 5.06 5.49 3.03
N LEU A 66 4.39 4.95 2.03
CA LEU A 66 4.82 5.02 0.64
C LEU A 66 4.00 6.09 -0.08
N GLU A 67 4.66 6.97 -0.79
CA GLU A 67 4.05 7.94 -1.71
C GLU A 67 4.51 7.67 -3.14
N GLY A 68 3.58 7.70 -4.07
CA GLY A 68 3.84 7.61 -5.49
C GLY A 68 2.97 8.60 -6.27
N PRO A 69 3.11 8.70 -7.60
CA PRO A 69 2.38 9.66 -8.43
C PRO A 69 0.86 9.58 -8.29
N HIS A 70 0.32 8.40 -7.99
CA HIS A 70 -1.11 8.16 -7.97
C HIS A 70 -1.71 8.02 -6.58
N GLY A 71 -0.91 8.09 -5.50
CA GLY A 71 -1.42 7.99 -4.15
C GLY A 71 -0.37 7.71 -3.09
N GLN A 72 -0.86 7.47 -1.88
CA GLN A 72 -0.02 7.09 -0.75
C GLN A 72 -0.60 5.88 -0.04
N TRP A 73 0.30 5.07 0.52
CA TRP A 73 -0.05 3.88 1.31
C TRP A 73 0.57 4.01 2.68
N LEU A 74 -0.22 3.74 3.71
CA LEU A 74 0.30 3.51 5.05
C LEU A 74 0.41 2.00 5.25
N LEU A 75 1.64 1.51 5.29
CA LEU A 75 1.96 0.11 5.46
C LEU A 75 2.31 -0.14 6.93
N LEU A 76 1.66 -1.13 7.49
CA LEU A 76 1.83 -1.60 8.87
C LEU A 76 2.48 -2.99 8.86
N PRO A 77 2.99 -3.50 9.98
CA PRO A 77 3.45 -4.87 10.06
C PRO A 77 2.42 -5.87 9.50
N ALA A 78 2.91 -6.95 8.92
CA ALA A 78 2.13 -7.92 8.16
C ALA A 78 1.49 -7.37 6.87
N HIS A 79 2.00 -6.26 6.32
CA HIS A 79 1.69 -5.80 4.97
C HIS A 79 2.92 -5.85 4.09
N MET A 80 2.68 -6.05 2.81
CA MET A 80 3.69 -5.97 1.76
C MET A 80 3.21 -5.05 0.65
N VAL A 81 4.14 -4.45 -0.08
CA VAL A 81 3.84 -3.60 -1.23
C VAL A 81 4.74 -3.94 -2.40
N PHE A 82 4.15 -4.01 -3.57
CA PHE A 82 4.86 -4.12 -4.85
C PHE A 82 5.06 -2.72 -5.44
N ILE A 83 6.29 -2.36 -5.75
CA ILE A 83 6.67 -1.12 -6.42
C ILE A 83 7.26 -1.50 -7.79
N PRO A 84 6.59 -1.15 -8.90
CA PRO A 84 7.09 -1.43 -10.24
C PRO A 84 8.43 -0.74 -10.51
N HIS A 85 9.26 -1.35 -11.35
CA HIS A 85 10.48 -0.72 -11.87
C HIS A 85 10.16 0.60 -12.58
N SER A 86 11.12 1.49 -12.63
CA SER A 86 11.02 2.78 -13.31
C SER A 86 9.90 3.71 -12.80
N ARG A 87 9.29 3.42 -11.65
CA ARG A 87 8.28 4.29 -11.04
C ARG A 87 8.90 5.14 -9.94
N PRO A 88 8.61 6.45 -9.92
CA PRO A 88 9.05 7.31 -8.84
C PRO A 88 8.25 7.02 -7.57
N TYR A 89 8.95 7.02 -6.43
CA TYR A 89 8.34 6.84 -5.11
C TYR A 89 9.09 7.62 -4.04
N ARG A 90 8.41 7.82 -2.90
CA ARG A 90 9.00 8.29 -1.65
C ARG A 90 8.52 7.41 -0.50
N ILE A 91 9.44 7.00 0.34
CA ILE A 91 9.19 6.16 1.51
C ILE A 91 9.55 6.95 2.76
N TYR A 92 8.65 6.96 3.73
CA TYR A 92 8.88 7.49 5.06
C TYR A 92 8.83 6.31 6.02
N THR A 93 9.84 6.18 6.85
CA THR A 93 9.95 5.11 7.84
C THR A 93 9.91 5.65 9.26
N SER A 94 9.31 4.91 10.19
CA SER A 94 9.43 5.21 11.62
C SER A 94 10.77 4.72 12.15
N THR A 95 11.18 5.24 13.31
CA THR A 95 12.45 4.89 13.98
C THR A 95 12.63 3.40 14.24
N ASP A 96 11.51 2.69 14.44
CA ASP A 96 11.43 1.27 14.73
C ASP A 96 11.11 0.41 13.50
N ALA A 97 11.22 0.97 12.29
CA ALA A 97 10.87 0.25 11.08
C ALA A 97 11.88 -0.86 10.78
N VAL A 98 11.36 -2.07 10.52
CA VAL A 98 12.11 -3.21 9.97
C VAL A 98 11.39 -3.67 8.69
N VAL A 99 12.11 -3.69 7.59
CA VAL A 99 11.55 -3.95 6.26
C VAL A 99 12.40 -5.01 5.55
N VAL A 100 11.76 -6.06 5.08
CA VAL A 100 12.40 -6.98 4.12
C VAL A 100 12.12 -6.48 2.71
N VAL A 101 13.18 -6.27 1.95
CA VAL A 101 13.13 -5.76 0.58
C VAL A 101 13.56 -6.85 -0.38
N SER A 102 12.67 -7.24 -1.29
CA SER A 102 13.01 -8.13 -2.40
C SER A 102 13.14 -7.31 -3.68
N HIS A 103 14.26 -7.45 -4.37
CA HIS A 103 14.55 -6.84 -5.67
C HIS A 103 14.36 -7.87 -6.78
N LEU A 104 13.37 -7.65 -7.64
CA LEU A 104 12.98 -8.56 -8.72
C LEU A 104 13.29 -7.96 -10.09
N GLY A 105 13.90 -8.73 -10.96
CA GLY A 105 14.08 -8.34 -12.36
C GLY A 105 12.72 -8.08 -13.04
N ALA A 106 12.65 -7.06 -13.89
CA ALA A 106 11.43 -6.73 -14.61
C ALA A 106 10.92 -7.91 -15.48
N GLN A 107 11.86 -8.72 -16.00
CA GLN A 107 11.57 -9.90 -16.83
C GLN A 107 10.89 -11.06 -16.06
N HIS A 108 11.00 -11.08 -14.73
CA HIS A 108 10.41 -12.15 -13.91
C HIS A 108 8.99 -11.85 -13.47
N THR A 109 8.52 -10.62 -13.62
CA THR A 109 7.15 -10.25 -13.31
C THR A 109 6.30 -10.28 -14.57
N VAL A 110 5.54 -11.35 -14.74
CA VAL A 110 4.55 -11.49 -15.84
C VAL A 110 3.38 -10.51 -15.65
N TRP A 111 3.27 -9.95 -14.47
CA TRP A 111 2.22 -9.05 -14.05
C TRP A 111 2.70 -7.60 -14.20
N GLN A 112 2.24 -6.93 -15.25
CA GLN A 112 2.57 -5.53 -15.51
C GLN A 112 1.44 -4.63 -14.99
N HIS A 113 1.76 -3.82 -14.00
CA HIS A 113 0.86 -2.80 -13.49
C HIS A 113 1.52 -1.44 -13.45
N GLU A 114 0.72 -0.41 -13.73
CA GLU A 114 1.21 0.97 -13.77
C GLU A 114 1.35 1.60 -12.36
N GLY A 115 0.80 1.00 -11.32
CA GLY A 115 0.80 1.53 -9.95
C GLY A 115 1.47 0.63 -8.92
N CYS A 116 1.74 1.17 -7.74
CA CYS A 116 2.12 0.37 -6.57
C CYS A 116 0.92 -0.41 -6.06
N TRP A 117 1.17 -1.62 -5.59
CA TRP A 117 0.14 -2.53 -5.06
C TRP A 117 0.55 -3.03 -3.71
N ALA A 118 -0.33 -2.93 -2.78
CA ALA A 118 -0.07 -3.40 -1.44
C ALA A 118 -1.04 -4.52 -1.05
N ALA A 119 -0.61 -5.47 -0.23
CA ALA A 119 -1.34 -6.66 0.20
C ALA A 119 -1.00 -7.03 1.63
N PRO A 120 -1.88 -7.75 2.35
CA PRO A 120 -1.47 -8.44 3.58
C PRO A 120 -0.39 -9.47 3.25
N THR A 121 0.63 -9.55 4.09
CA THR A 121 1.65 -10.58 3.98
C THR A 121 1.08 -11.93 4.40
N SER A 122 0.95 -12.86 3.48
CA SER A 122 0.52 -14.23 3.81
C SER A 122 1.59 -14.97 4.60
N ALA A 123 1.21 -16.06 5.29
CA ALA A 123 2.18 -16.93 5.93
C ALA A 123 3.21 -17.46 4.92
N LEU A 124 2.76 -17.90 3.74
CA LEU A 124 3.64 -18.35 2.66
C LEU A 124 4.60 -17.23 2.24
N ALA A 125 4.10 -16.02 2.00
CA ALA A 125 4.95 -14.89 1.59
C ALA A 125 6.02 -14.59 2.63
N ARG A 126 5.69 -14.62 3.93
CA ARG A 126 6.63 -14.40 5.03
C ARG A 126 7.74 -15.45 5.01
N GLU A 127 7.38 -16.74 5.01
CA GLU A 127 8.34 -17.84 4.98
C GLU A 127 9.24 -17.78 3.73
N MET A 128 8.68 -17.39 2.60
CA MET A 128 9.46 -17.19 1.37
C MET A 128 10.47 -16.06 1.52
N PHE A 129 10.08 -14.91 2.05
CA PHE A 129 11.00 -13.79 2.26
C PHE A 129 12.09 -14.15 3.28
N ASP A 130 11.73 -14.78 4.40
CA ASP A 130 12.70 -15.24 5.40
C ASP A 130 13.69 -16.25 4.82
N TYR A 131 13.19 -17.19 4.02
CA TYR A 131 14.06 -18.15 3.32
C TYR A 131 15.04 -17.46 2.37
N ALA A 132 14.60 -16.39 1.69
CA ALA A 132 15.35 -15.68 0.66
C ALA A 132 16.40 -14.69 1.21
N LEU A 133 16.37 -14.38 2.51
CA LEU A 133 17.40 -13.54 3.15
C LEU A 133 18.82 -14.09 3.01
N ARG A 134 18.97 -15.38 2.63
CA ARG A 134 20.27 -16.00 2.28
C ARG A 134 20.86 -15.47 0.97
N TRP A 135 20.04 -14.82 0.13
CA TRP A 135 20.44 -14.30 -1.17
C TRP A 135 20.48 -12.77 -1.16
N GLY A 136 21.55 -12.25 -0.55
CA GLY A 136 21.84 -10.80 -0.53
C GLY A 136 22.37 -10.28 -1.87
N ARG A 137 22.87 -9.05 -1.86
CA ARG A 137 23.38 -8.36 -3.07
C ARG A 137 24.63 -9.02 -3.67
N ASP A 138 25.37 -9.74 -2.87
CA ASP A 138 26.63 -10.40 -3.20
C ASP A 138 26.46 -11.83 -3.71
N ARG A 139 25.20 -12.30 -3.88
CA ARG A 139 24.96 -13.64 -4.43
C ARG A 139 25.49 -13.78 -5.85
N ALA A 140 25.89 -14.99 -6.24
CA ALA A 140 26.26 -15.32 -7.62
C ALA A 140 25.04 -15.22 -8.56
N ALA A 141 25.21 -14.57 -9.72
CA ALA A 141 24.11 -14.38 -10.68
C ALA A 141 23.65 -15.70 -11.33
N ASP A 142 24.50 -16.70 -11.38
CA ASP A 142 24.24 -18.02 -11.97
C ASP A 142 23.74 -19.07 -10.97
N GLU A 143 23.44 -18.67 -9.73
CA GLU A 143 22.90 -19.58 -8.72
C GLU A 143 21.51 -20.10 -9.09
N ALA A 144 21.43 -21.34 -9.56
CA ALA A 144 20.22 -21.91 -10.16
C ALA A 144 19.02 -21.94 -9.21
N ILE A 145 19.24 -22.25 -7.91
CA ILE A 145 18.15 -22.30 -6.91
C ILE A 145 17.60 -20.89 -6.67
N ALA A 146 18.47 -19.90 -6.52
CA ALA A 146 18.05 -18.51 -6.37
C ALA A 146 17.26 -18.02 -7.59
N ASN A 147 17.74 -18.30 -8.80
CA ASN A 147 17.07 -17.89 -10.03
C ASN A 147 15.68 -18.52 -10.17
N ALA A 148 15.54 -19.82 -9.86
CA ALA A 148 14.26 -20.50 -9.83
C ALA A 148 13.31 -19.90 -8.77
N TYR A 149 13.85 -19.57 -7.60
CA TYR A 149 13.09 -18.92 -6.53
C TYR A 149 12.55 -17.55 -6.98
N PHE A 150 13.40 -16.66 -7.47
CA PHE A 150 12.98 -15.31 -7.88
C PHE A 150 12.01 -15.33 -9.06
N TYR A 151 12.16 -16.28 -9.98
CA TYR A 151 11.18 -16.50 -11.03
C TYR A 151 9.80 -16.90 -10.44
N THR A 152 9.79 -17.85 -9.51
CA THR A 152 8.56 -18.29 -8.82
C THR A 152 7.94 -17.15 -8.03
N LEU A 153 8.75 -16.36 -7.30
CA LEU A 153 8.28 -15.20 -6.56
C LEU A 153 7.59 -14.18 -7.50
N GLY A 154 8.16 -13.94 -8.68
CA GLY A 154 7.56 -13.08 -9.70
C GLY A 154 6.21 -13.57 -10.19
N LEU A 155 6.01 -14.88 -10.35
CA LEU A 155 4.73 -15.47 -10.73
C LEU A 155 3.67 -15.31 -9.63
N LEU A 156 4.05 -15.49 -8.36
CA LEU A 156 3.16 -15.36 -7.21
C LEU A 156 2.71 -13.92 -6.95
N CYS A 157 3.44 -12.91 -7.43
CA CYS A 157 3.06 -11.52 -7.29
C CYS A 157 1.64 -11.25 -7.79
N LYS A 158 1.26 -11.83 -8.93
CA LYS A 158 -0.08 -11.69 -9.48
C LYS A 158 -1.15 -12.12 -8.48
N ASP A 159 -1.04 -13.33 -7.96
CA ASP A 159 -2.03 -13.88 -7.02
C ASP A 159 -2.08 -13.10 -5.71
N TRP A 160 -0.94 -12.64 -5.23
CA TRP A 160 -0.87 -11.92 -3.97
C TRP A 160 -1.45 -10.52 -4.05
N PHE A 161 -1.28 -9.84 -5.17
CA PHE A 161 -1.65 -8.43 -5.31
C PHE A 161 -2.96 -8.21 -6.06
N GLU A 162 -3.35 -9.02 -7.02
CA GLU A 162 -4.63 -8.87 -7.73
C GLU A 162 -5.85 -9.15 -6.85
N CYS A 163 -5.75 -10.11 -5.92
CA CYS A 163 -6.86 -10.47 -5.03
C CYS A 163 -7.01 -9.54 -3.83
N SER A 164 -6.14 -8.57 -3.68
CA SER A 164 -6.01 -7.77 -2.48
C SER A 164 -6.87 -6.50 -2.54
N ARG A 165 -7.86 -6.41 -1.66
CA ARG A 165 -8.58 -5.15 -1.38
C ARG A 165 -7.75 -4.31 -0.42
N MET A 166 -6.89 -3.46 -0.96
CA MET A 166 -5.92 -2.73 -0.15
C MET A 166 -6.33 -1.30 0.20
N MET A 167 -5.76 -0.84 1.32
CA MET A 167 -5.76 0.53 1.77
C MET A 167 -4.94 1.41 0.82
N TRP A 168 -5.52 1.75 -0.29
CA TRP A 168 -4.99 2.73 -1.19
C TRP A 168 -5.63 4.09 -0.87
N ILE A 169 -4.82 5.07 -0.53
CA ILE A 169 -5.28 6.44 -0.36
C ILE A 169 -4.80 7.20 -1.60
N PRO A 170 -5.66 7.36 -2.60
CA PRO A 170 -5.28 8.05 -3.81
C PRO A 170 -4.98 9.51 -3.55
N PHE A 171 -4.02 10.07 -4.28
CA PHE A 171 -3.86 11.52 -4.39
C PHE A 171 -4.79 12.04 -5.49
N GLY A 172 -5.66 13.00 -5.12
CA GLY A 172 -6.32 13.80 -6.14
C GLY A 172 -5.30 14.71 -6.83
N GLU A 173 -5.39 14.85 -8.13
CA GLU A 173 -4.54 15.78 -8.87
C GLU A 173 -5.07 17.21 -8.75
N SER A 174 -6.38 17.39 -8.85
CA SER A 174 -7.00 18.69 -8.78
C SER A 174 -6.92 19.32 -7.37
N PRO A 175 -6.67 20.65 -7.26
CA PRO A 175 -6.60 21.33 -5.97
C PRO A 175 -7.87 21.17 -5.10
N PRO A 176 -9.10 21.17 -5.65
CA PRO A 176 -10.30 20.91 -4.86
C PRO A 176 -10.29 19.50 -4.26
N LEU A 177 -9.91 18.48 -5.03
CA LEU A 177 -9.87 17.10 -4.54
C LEU A 177 -8.80 16.91 -3.46
N LYS A 178 -7.63 17.52 -3.61
CA LYS A 178 -6.58 17.54 -2.56
C LYS A 178 -7.09 18.11 -1.24
N ARG A 179 -7.84 19.23 -1.28
CA ARG A 179 -8.44 19.82 -0.07
C ARG A 179 -9.49 18.92 0.56
N ALA A 180 -10.37 18.30 -0.26
CA ALA A 180 -11.38 17.36 0.22
C ALA A 180 -10.76 16.14 0.89
N ILE A 181 -9.71 15.57 0.29
CA ILE A 181 -8.96 14.45 0.84
C ILE A 181 -8.32 14.83 2.18
N ALA A 182 -7.63 15.97 2.24
CA ALA A 182 -6.99 16.47 3.45
C ALA A 182 -8.00 16.67 4.59
N TYR A 183 -9.13 17.31 4.29
CA TYR A 183 -10.24 17.47 5.25
C TYR A 183 -10.75 16.12 5.75
N THR A 184 -11.07 15.19 4.85
CA THR A 184 -11.62 13.88 5.20
C THR A 184 -10.67 13.08 6.09
N ARG A 185 -9.36 13.14 5.83
CA ARG A 185 -8.33 12.45 6.62
C ARG A 185 -8.23 12.94 8.07
N THR A 186 -8.47 14.23 8.31
CA THR A 186 -8.36 14.83 9.65
C THR A 186 -9.65 14.72 10.47
N ARG A 187 -10.77 14.31 9.86
CA ARG A 187 -12.11 14.30 10.47
C ARG A 187 -12.85 13.00 10.21
N LEU A 188 -12.18 11.85 10.38
CA LEU A 188 -12.75 10.54 10.06
C LEU A 188 -14.04 10.22 10.83
N ASP A 189 -14.14 10.70 12.07
CA ASP A 189 -15.29 10.51 12.94
C ASP A 189 -16.53 11.26 12.46
N SER A 190 -16.35 12.49 11.97
CA SER A 190 -17.42 13.47 11.70
C SER A 190 -17.50 13.93 10.24
N ALA A 191 -16.65 13.41 9.35
CA ALA A 191 -16.63 13.84 7.96
C ALA A 191 -17.94 13.49 7.23
N THR A 192 -18.51 14.49 6.57
CA THR A 192 -19.61 14.34 5.59
C THR A 192 -19.17 14.85 4.23
N ILE A 193 -19.87 14.44 3.18
CA ILE A 193 -19.53 14.88 1.82
C ILE A 193 -19.80 16.36 1.62
N GLU A 194 -20.78 16.93 2.33
CA GLU A 194 -21.11 18.35 2.32
C GLU A 194 -19.95 19.16 2.87
N LEU A 195 -19.46 18.81 4.06
CA LEU A 195 -18.32 19.48 4.69
C LEU A 195 -17.02 19.29 3.89
N ALA A 196 -16.83 18.14 3.27
CA ALA A 196 -15.70 17.89 2.37
C ALA A 196 -15.78 18.76 1.10
N ALA A 197 -16.98 18.99 0.57
CA ALA A 197 -17.22 19.85 -0.58
C ALA A 197 -16.97 21.33 -0.23
N ASP A 198 -17.43 21.77 0.95
CA ASP A 198 -17.18 23.13 1.47
C ASP A 198 -15.68 23.37 1.66
N ALA A 199 -14.96 22.43 2.28
CA ALA A 199 -13.50 22.49 2.44
C ALA A 199 -12.75 22.50 1.08
N ALA A 200 -13.33 21.86 0.08
CA ALA A 200 -12.81 21.85 -1.30
C ALA A 200 -13.12 23.15 -2.07
N GLY A 201 -14.05 23.99 -1.58
CA GLY A 201 -14.55 25.16 -2.30
C GLY A 201 -15.35 24.78 -3.54
N THR A 202 -16.17 23.71 -3.47
CA THR A 202 -16.93 23.20 -4.61
C THR A 202 -18.28 22.60 -4.19
N SER A 203 -19.16 22.31 -5.15
CA SER A 203 -20.43 21.64 -4.86
C SER A 203 -20.22 20.13 -4.63
N VAL A 204 -21.14 19.50 -3.87
CA VAL A 204 -21.17 18.04 -3.66
C VAL A 204 -21.21 17.29 -5.00
N ARG A 205 -21.97 17.78 -5.98
CA ARG A 205 -22.04 17.18 -7.33
C ARG A 205 -20.69 17.20 -8.02
N THR A 206 -19.98 18.32 -7.96
CA THR A 206 -18.65 18.48 -8.56
C THR A 206 -17.62 17.63 -7.83
N LEU A 207 -17.68 17.60 -6.49
CA LEU A 207 -16.78 16.76 -5.69
C LEU A 207 -16.96 15.25 -6.02
N ARG A 208 -18.20 14.78 -6.15
CA ARG A 208 -18.46 13.37 -6.59
C ARG A 208 -17.84 13.08 -7.96
N ARG A 209 -17.91 14.04 -8.90
CA ARG A 209 -17.29 13.88 -10.21
C ARG A 209 -15.76 13.80 -10.12
N TYR A 210 -15.13 14.61 -9.25
CA TYR A 210 -13.68 14.53 -9.01
C TYR A 210 -13.29 13.17 -8.42
N PHE A 211 -14.00 12.71 -7.39
CA PHE A 211 -13.72 11.40 -6.80
C PHE A 211 -13.86 10.28 -7.83
N GLN A 212 -14.91 10.29 -8.64
CA GLN A 212 -15.12 9.25 -9.65
C GLN A 212 -14.12 9.36 -10.81
N GLY A 213 -13.83 10.58 -11.28
CA GLY A 213 -12.98 10.79 -12.45
C GLY A 213 -11.49 10.64 -12.18
N GLU A 214 -11.01 11.11 -11.01
CA GLU A 214 -9.59 11.08 -10.69
C GLU A 214 -9.20 9.85 -9.85
N LEU A 215 -10.12 9.32 -9.01
CA LEU A 215 -9.82 8.23 -8.09
C LEU A 215 -10.55 6.91 -8.43
N GLY A 216 -11.45 6.92 -9.42
CA GLY A 216 -12.23 5.74 -9.77
C GLY A 216 -13.17 5.23 -8.68
N MET A 217 -13.43 6.03 -7.63
CA MET A 217 -14.25 5.61 -6.49
C MET A 217 -15.15 6.74 -5.97
N SER A 218 -16.17 6.36 -5.17
CA SER A 218 -17.00 7.35 -4.48
C SER A 218 -16.32 7.87 -3.21
N TRP A 219 -16.64 9.13 -2.80
CA TRP A 219 -16.19 9.69 -1.52
C TRP A 219 -16.55 8.80 -0.31
N ARG A 220 -17.73 8.18 -0.33
CA ARG A 220 -18.16 7.27 0.75
C ARG A 220 -17.24 6.05 0.86
N ARG A 221 -16.85 5.46 -0.27
CA ARG A 221 -15.90 4.36 -0.30
C ARG A 221 -14.54 4.81 0.21
N PHE A 222 -14.06 5.95 -0.24
CA PHE A 222 -12.81 6.56 0.22
C PHE A 222 -12.79 6.78 1.74
N LEU A 223 -13.86 7.39 2.31
CA LEU A 223 -14.00 7.57 3.77
C LEU A 223 -13.98 6.23 4.51
N GLN A 224 -14.69 5.22 3.98
CA GLN A 224 -14.72 3.89 4.59
C GLN A 224 -13.34 3.25 4.60
N GLU A 225 -12.58 3.34 3.52
CA GLU A 225 -11.21 2.81 3.45
C GLU A 225 -10.29 3.50 4.46
N LEU A 226 -10.38 4.83 4.59
CA LEU A 226 -9.65 5.57 5.63
C LEU A 226 -10.02 5.16 7.05
N ARG A 227 -11.31 4.98 7.33
CA ARG A 227 -11.80 4.51 8.63
C ARG A 227 -11.26 3.12 8.98
N MET A 228 -11.25 2.20 8.02
CA MET A 228 -10.70 0.85 8.23
C MET A 228 -9.19 0.88 8.46
N ALA A 229 -8.46 1.71 7.72
CA ALA A 229 -7.04 1.94 7.92
C ALA A 229 -6.73 2.39 9.36
N ARG A 230 -7.46 3.41 9.79
CA ARG A 230 -7.29 3.96 11.13
C ARG A 230 -7.70 2.97 12.22
N ALA A 231 -8.76 2.20 11.99
CA ALA A 231 -9.22 1.15 12.91
C ALA A 231 -8.14 0.08 13.13
N ILE A 232 -7.52 -0.39 12.06
CA ILE A 232 -6.41 -1.36 12.15
C ILE A 232 -5.28 -0.78 13.01
N GLU A 233 -4.86 0.45 12.76
CA GLU A 233 -3.82 1.13 13.55
C GLU A 233 -4.18 1.21 15.03
N LEU A 234 -5.41 1.63 15.36
CA LEU A 234 -5.88 1.78 16.73
C LEU A 234 -5.91 0.47 17.49
N MET A 235 -6.42 -0.60 16.87
CA MET A 235 -6.52 -1.91 17.51
C MET A 235 -5.17 -2.61 17.64
N THR A 236 -4.33 -2.56 16.62
CA THR A 236 -3.06 -3.31 16.60
C THR A 236 -1.96 -2.62 17.38
N ARG A 237 -1.88 -1.28 17.33
CA ARG A 237 -0.82 -0.49 17.97
C ARG A 237 -1.20 0.13 19.29
N LYS A 238 -2.34 0.81 19.33
CA LYS A 238 -2.83 1.45 20.55
C LYS A 238 -3.59 0.49 21.44
N ARG A 239 -3.79 -0.76 20.99
CA ARG A 239 -4.53 -1.82 21.72
C ARG A 239 -5.91 -1.36 22.20
N MET A 240 -6.54 -0.48 21.42
CA MET A 240 -7.88 -0.02 21.73
C MET A 240 -8.90 -1.15 21.57
N SER A 241 -9.92 -1.16 22.42
CA SER A 241 -11.02 -2.12 22.29
C SER A 241 -11.79 -1.90 20.98
N VAL A 242 -12.47 -2.94 20.52
CA VAL A 242 -13.31 -2.87 19.30
C VAL A 242 -14.36 -1.76 19.41
N THR A 243 -14.99 -1.60 20.57
CA THR A 243 -16.01 -0.58 20.79
C THR A 243 -15.44 0.83 20.77
N GLN A 244 -14.32 1.06 21.44
CA GLN A 244 -13.64 2.37 21.41
C GLN A 244 -13.17 2.70 20.00
N THR A 245 -12.60 1.72 19.30
CA THR A 245 -12.15 1.90 17.91
C THR A 245 -13.30 2.28 17.00
N ALA A 246 -14.46 1.60 17.12
CA ALA A 246 -15.64 1.89 16.32
C ALA A 246 -16.07 3.37 16.45
N LEU A 247 -16.13 3.88 17.68
CA LEU A 247 -16.49 5.28 17.96
C LEU A 247 -15.44 6.25 17.39
N GLU A 248 -14.17 5.99 17.64
CA GLU A 248 -13.05 6.83 17.21
C GLU A 248 -12.97 6.98 15.68
N VAL A 249 -13.37 5.94 14.93
CA VAL A 249 -13.40 6.01 13.47
C VAL A 249 -14.78 6.40 12.90
N GLY A 250 -15.72 6.83 13.75
CA GLY A 250 -16.99 7.39 13.33
C GLY A 250 -18.09 6.39 12.98
N PHE A 251 -18.13 5.23 13.64
CA PHE A 251 -19.26 4.30 13.59
C PHE A 251 -20.16 4.48 14.80
N ASN A 252 -21.46 4.55 14.56
CA ASN A 252 -22.46 4.74 15.61
C ASN A 252 -22.74 3.44 16.41
N SER A 253 -22.26 2.29 15.94
CA SER A 253 -22.39 1.03 16.67
C SER A 253 -21.26 0.07 16.37
N GLY A 254 -20.88 -0.73 17.36
CA GLY A 254 -19.87 -1.78 17.22
C GLY A 254 -20.30 -2.87 16.22
N ALA A 255 -21.61 -3.13 16.08
CA ALA A 255 -22.13 -4.10 15.12
C ALA A 255 -21.91 -3.62 13.67
N ALA A 256 -22.25 -2.36 13.36
CA ALA A 256 -22.02 -1.78 12.04
C ALA A 256 -20.52 -1.73 11.70
N PHE A 257 -19.68 -1.37 12.68
CA PHE A 257 -18.24 -1.41 12.53
C PHE A 257 -17.74 -2.83 12.25
N THR A 258 -18.16 -3.83 13.05
CA THR A 258 -17.73 -5.22 12.88
C THR A 258 -18.11 -5.76 11.49
N LEU A 259 -19.31 -5.46 11.01
CA LEU A 259 -19.75 -5.85 9.68
C LEU A 259 -18.86 -5.20 8.59
N ALA A 260 -18.66 -3.89 8.67
CA ALA A 260 -17.84 -3.15 7.71
C ALA A 260 -16.36 -3.60 7.73
N PHE A 261 -15.82 -3.84 8.92
CA PHE A 261 -14.45 -4.31 9.10
C PHE A 261 -14.27 -5.74 8.57
N THR A 262 -15.22 -6.63 8.83
CA THR A 262 -15.19 -8.01 8.31
C THR A 262 -15.32 -8.03 6.80
N ALA A 263 -16.18 -7.19 6.23
CA ALA A 263 -16.30 -7.05 4.78
C ALA A 263 -15.02 -6.50 4.14
N PHE A 264 -14.27 -5.67 4.86
CA PHE A 264 -13.02 -5.07 4.39
C PHE A 264 -11.82 -6.00 4.53
N THR A 265 -11.66 -6.66 5.69
CA THR A 265 -10.47 -7.47 6.02
C THR A 265 -10.66 -8.97 5.82
N GLY A 266 -11.89 -9.44 5.65
CA GLY A 266 -12.23 -10.86 5.65
C GLY A 266 -12.28 -11.51 7.05
N LYS A 267 -12.00 -10.75 8.12
CA LYS A 267 -11.93 -11.24 9.50
C LYS A 267 -12.64 -10.28 10.46
N THR A 268 -13.18 -10.82 11.55
CA THR A 268 -13.73 -9.96 12.60
C THR A 268 -12.61 -9.13 13.26
N PRO A 269 -12.91 -7.93 13.81
CA PRO A 269 -11.92 -7.08 14.45
C PRO A 269 -11.08 -7.80 15.52
N SER A 270 -11.73 -8.60 16.37
CA SER A 270 -11.04 -9.35 17.43
C SER A 270 -10.14 -10.45 16.88
N SER A 271 -10.60 -11.18 15.86
CA SER A 271 -9.78 -12.22 15.20
C SER A 271 -8.58 -11.59 14.49
N TYR A 272 -8.80 -10.49 13.78
CA TYR A 272 -7.73 -9.76 13.09
C TYR A 272 -6.65 -9.30 14.07
N THR A 273 -7.05 -8.66 15.19
CA THR A 273 -6.12 -8.19 16.21
C THR A 273 -5.35 -9.34 16.86
N ARG A 274 -6.01 -10.44 17.18
CA ARG A 274 -5.36 -11.63 17.74
C ARG A 274 -4.34 -12.22 16.76
N ASP A 275 -4.71 -12.40 15.51
CA ASP A 275 -3.85 -12.98 14.48
C ASP A 275 -2.65 -12.06 14.18
N PHE A 276 -2.87 -10.73 14.25
CA PHE A 276 -1.79 -9.75 14.15
C PHE A 276 -0.79 -9.88 15.31
N LEU A 277 -1.28 -9.94 16.55
CA LEU A 277 -0.43 -10.06 17.75
C LEU A 277 0.32 -11.39 17.82
N ASN A 278 -0.26 -12.45 17.26
CA ASN A 278 0.36 -13.78 17.20
C ASN A 278 1.27 -13.96 15.96
N GLY A 279 1.39 -12.94 15.10
CA GLY A 279 2.13 -13.06 13.86
C GLY A 279 1.50 -14.00 12.82
N THR A 280 0.23 -14.39 12.98
CA THR A 280 -0.47 -15.40 12.16
C THR A 280 -1.49 -14.81 11.19
N LEU A 281 -1.35 -13.54 10.79
CA LEU A 281 -2.23 -12.93 9.79
C LEU A 281 -2.07 -13.64 8.44
N ALA A 282 -2.97 -14.62 8.18
CA ALA A 282 -3.15 -15.16 6.84
C ALA A 282 -4.07 -14.23 6.02
N PRO A 283 -3.92 -14.13 4.70
CA PRO A 283 -4.85 -13.39 3.84
C PRO A 283 -6.25 -13.99 4.04
N GLY A 284 -7.21 -13.12 4.39
CA GLY A 284 -8.60 -13.56 4.49
C GLY A 284 -9.05 -14.09 3.13
N ASN A 285 -9.56 -15.31 3.09
CA ASN A 285 -10.36 -15.79 1.98
C ASN A 285 -11.58 -14.85 1.85
N ALA A 286 -11.45 -13.82 1.02
CA ALA A 286 -12.60 -13.08 0.57
C ALA A 286 -13.41 -14.05 -0.29
N ALA A 287 -14.50 -14.57 0.27
CA ALA A 287 -15.48 -15.31 -0.47
C ALA A 287 -15.74 -14.56 -1.77
N VAL A 288 -15.44 -15.21 -2.87
CA VAL A 288 -15.84 -14.80 -4.21
C VAL A 288 -17.37 -14.81 -4.21
N ASN A 289 -17.97 -13.68 -3.88
CA ASN A 289 -19.39 -13.48 -4.15
C ASN A 289 -19.51 -13.30 -5.66
N ARG A 290 -19.82 -14.42 -6.31
CA ARG A 290 -20.42 -14.46 -7.64
C ARG A 290 -21.63 -13.55 -7.61
N MET A 291 -21.54 -12.35 -8.12
CA MET A 291 -22.68 -11.64 -8.65
C MET A 291 -22.66 -11.97 -10.14
N GLY A 292 -23.37 -13.01 -10.50
CA GLY A 292 -24.67 -12.92 -11.06
C GLY A 292 -24.54 -12.69 -12.55
N SER A 293 -24.35 -13.78 -13.34
CA SER A 293 -24.96 -13.86 -14.65
C SER A 293 -26.46 -13.95 -14.39
N GLU A 294 -27.21 -12.96 -14.81
CA GLU A 294 -28.59 -13.12 -15.29
C GLU A 294 -29.01 -11.88 -16.08
N ALA A 295 -29.37 -12.17 -17.35
CA ALA A 295 -30.16 -11.43 -18.35
C ALA A 295 -29.63 -10.05 -18.79
#